data_388bbc0bcfc53cb9abb3e7be88a79fda
#
_entry.id   388bbc0bcfc53cb9abb3e7be88a79fda
#
_cell.length_a   1.000
_cell.length_b   1.000
_cell.length_c   1.000
_cell.angle_alpha   90.00
_cell.angle_beta   90.00
_cell.angle_gamma   90.00
#
_symmetry.space_group_name_H-M   'P 1'
#
loop_
_entity.id
_entity.type
_entity.pdbx_description
1 polymer ?
#
loop_
_entity_poly.entity_id
_entity_poly.type
_entity_poly.pdbx_seq_one_letter_code
_entity_poly.pdbx_strand_id
1 'polypeptide(L)'
;MSADIEAIGKDIVDAAFQIHKQFGPGLLESAYQECHVYELRKRGRIVQAELILPIEYDGQQFDKGYRIDELVDDLVIVENKAVDEIHPIFMAQLLTYMRLKNVKLGFLINWNVKLMKNGIQRVVLGLDEPRNRAGFIKKP
;
A
#
# COMPACT_ATOMS: atom_id res chain seq x y z
N MET A 1 10.33 14.02 2.16
CA MET A 1 9.80 13.18 1.07
C MET A 1 10.09 13.87 -0.24
N SER A 2 10.60 13.18 -1.26
CA SER A 2 10.90 13.80 -2.55
C SER A 2 9.61 14.18 -3.29
N ALA A 3 9.73 15.16 -4.20
CA ALA A 3 8.60 15.60 -5.02
C ALA A 3 8.05 14.46 -5.89
N ASP A 4 8.92 13.56 -6.37
CA ASP A 4 8.51 12.41 -7.19
C ASP A 4 7.63 11.44 -6.40
N ILE A 5 8.01 11.14 -5.17
CA ILE A 5 7.23 10.25 -4.30
C ILE A 5 5.89 10.89 -3.95
N GLU A 6 5.87 12.19 -3.67
CA GLU A 6 4.61 12.90 -3.41
C GLU A 6 3.69 12.90 -4.64
N ALA A 7 4.24 13.03 -5.84
CA ALA A 7 3.45 12.98 -7.08
C ALA A 7 2.85 11.59 -7.29
N ILE A 8 3.59 10.53 -6.99
CA ILE A 8 3.08 9.16 -7.04
C ILE A 8 1.95 8.98 -6.03
N GLY A 9 2.14 9.45 -4.82
CA GLY A 9 1.11 9.38 -3.77
C GLY A 9 -0.16 10.10 -4.18
N LYS A 10 -0.03 11.28 -4.82
CA LYS A 10 -1.18 12.02 -5.32
C LYS A 10 -1.96 11.21 -6.35
N ASP A 11 -1.29 10.59 -7.30
CA ASP A 11 -1.96 9.75 -8.31
C ASP A 11 -2.68 8.56 -7.67
N ILE A 12 -2.05 7.92 -6.69
CA ILE A 12 -2.66 6.80 -5.96
C ILE A 12 -3.96 7.23 -5.30
N VAL A 13 -3.96 8.36 -4.61
CA VAL A 13 -5.14 8.89 -3.90
C VAL A 13 -6.20 9.34 -4.90
N ASP A 14 -5.82 10.11 -5.92
CA ASP A 14 -6.75 10.61 -6.93
C ASP A 14 -7.43 9.45 -7.69
N ALA A 15 -6.68 8.43 -8.04
CA ALA A 15 -7.24 7.24 -8.69
C ALA A 15 -8.25 6.53 -7.78
N ALA A 16 -7.94 6.39 -6.50
CA ALA A 16 -8.84 5.77 -5.54
C ALA A 16 -10.15 6.56 -5.41
N PHE A 17 -10.07 7.89 -5.32
CA PHE A 17 -11.25 8.74 -5.27
C PHE A 17 -12.09 8.62 -6.53
N GLN A 18 -11.47 8.60 -7.69
CA GLN A 18 -12.18 8.48 -8.97
C GLN A 18 -12.94 7.17 -9.08
N ILE A 19 -12.31 6.06 -8.71
CA ILE A 19 -12.93 4.73 -8.77
C ILE A 19 -14.06 4.62 -7.75
N HIS A 20 -13.81 5.06 -6.53
CA HIS A 20 -14.80 4.97 -5.46
C HIS A 20 -16.01 5.88 -5.72
N LYS A 21 -15.81 7.01 -6.37
CA LYS A 21 -16.91 7.90 -6.76
C LYS A 21 -17.88 7.21 -7.71
N GLN A 22 -17.35 6.33 -8.58
CA GLN A 22 -18.19 5.60 -9.53
C GLN A 22 -18.91 4.43 -8.89
N PHE A 23 -18.23 3.64 -8.06
CA PHE A 23 -18.76 2.38 -7.57
C PHE A 23 -19.22 2.41 -6.11
N GLY A 24 -18.70 3.30 -5.28
CA GLY A 24 -18.95 3.28 -3.85
C GLY A 24 -18.40 2.00 -3.20
N PRO A 25 -18.86 1.69 -1.98
CA PRO A 25 -18.52 0.41 -1.33
C PRO A 25 -19.31 -0.75 -1.95
N GLY A 26 -18.85 -1.97 -1.75
CA GLY A 26 -19.61 -3.17 -2.08
C GLY A 26 -19.04 -4.06 -3.17
N LEU A 27 -17.99 -3.64 -3.88
CA LEU A 27 -17.31 -4.52 -4.81
C LEU A 27 -16.34 -5.45 -4.08
N LEU A 28 -15.93 -6.51 -4.76
CA LEU A 28 -14.86 -7.37 -4.28
C LEU A 28 -13.56 -6.60 -4.20
N GLU A 29 -12.73 -6.94 -3.23
CA GLU A 29 -11.40 -6.35 -3.07
C GLU A 29 -10.59 -6.44 -4.36
N SER A 30 -10.60 -7.60 -5.01
CA SER A 30 -9.88 -7.82 -6.27
C SER A 30 -10.37 -6.91 -7.39
N ALA A 31 -11.66 -6.60 -7.45
CA ALA A 31 -12.21 -5.71 -8.46
C ALA A 31 -11.69 -4.28 -8.29
N TYR A 32 -11.67 -3.78 -7.06
CA TYR A 32 -11.10 -2.46 -6.79
C TYR A 32 -9.62 -2.40 -7.15
N GLN A 33 -8.87 -3.44 -6.80
CA GLN A 33 -7.44 -3.50 -7.10
C GLN A 33 -7.20 -3.48 -8.61
N GLU A 34 -7.94 -4.26 -9.38
CA GLU A 34 -7.81 -4.26 -10.84
C GLU A 34 -8.08 -2.88 -11.44
N CYS A 35 -9.13 -2.23 -10.97
CA CYS A 35 -9.45 -0.86 -11.41
C CYS A 35 -8.34 0.12 -11.05
N HIS A 36 -7.81 0.01 -9.82
CA HIS A 36 -6.77 0.90 -9.33
C HIS A 36 -5.47 0.73 -10.12
N VAL A 37 -5.06 -0.50 -10.34
CA VAL A 37 -3.87 -0.80 -11.15
C VAL A 37 -4.04 -0.28 -12.58
N TYR A 38 -5.20 -0.53 -13.19
CA TYR A 38 -5.52 -0.02 -14.52
C TYR A 38 -5.40 1.51 -14.60
N GLU A 39 -6.03 2.20 -13.64
CA GLU A 39 -6.04 3.67 -13.62
C GLU A 39 -4.63 4.24 -13.44
N LEU A 40 -3.84 3.65 -12.55
CA LEU A 40 -2.45 4.09 -12.34
C LEU A 40 -1.59 3.88 -13.59
N ARG A 41 -1.73 2.75 -14.25
CA ARG A 41 -1.00 2.48 -15.51
C ARG A 41 -1.41 3.45 -16.61
N LYS A 42 -2.69 3.77 -16.69
CA LYS A 42 -3.21 4.77 -17.63
C LYS A 42 -2.59 6.15 -17.37
N ARG A 43 -2.30 6.47 -16.11
CA ARG A 43 -1.63 7.71 -15.74
C ARG A 43 -0.12 7.68 -15.94
N GLY A 44 0.41 6.60 -16.51
CA GLY A 44 1.84 6.47 -16.79
C GLY A 44 2.66 5.87 -15.68
N ARG A 45 2.04 5.34 -14.62
CA ARG A 45 2.78 4.68 -13.55
C ARG A 45 3.11 3.24 -13.90
N ILE A 46 4.27 2.78 -13.43
CA ILE A 46 4.66 1.38 -13.56
C ILE A 46 4.18 0.68 -12.29
N VAL A 47 3.25 -0.26 -12.43
CA VAL A 47 2.68 -0.97 -11.29
C VAL A 47 2.98 -2.45 -11.41
N GLN A 48 3.65 -2.99 -10.38
CA GLN A 48 3.78 -4.42 -10.17
C GLN A 48 2.64 -4.84 -9.26
N ALA A 49 1.72 -5.63 -9.78
CA ALA A 49 0.57 -6.10 -9.01
C ALA A 49 0.84 -7.51 -8.48
N GLU A 50 0.38 -7.79 -7.27
CA GLU A 50 0.50 -9.11 -6.65
C GLU A 50 1.95 -9.61 -6.61
N LEU A 51 2.85 -8.74 -6.18
CA LEU A 51 4.28 -9.04 -6.11
C LEU A 51 4.58 -9.93 -4.91
N ILE A 52 5.08 -11.14 -5.19
CA ILE A 52 5.44 -12.10 -4.14
C ILE A 52 6.86 -11.80 -3.67
N LEU A 53 7.02 -11.64 -2.36
CA LEU A 53 8.32 -11.46 -1.72
C LEU A 53 8.67 -12.73 -0.95
N PRO A 54 9.77 -13.39 -1.30
CA PRO A 54 10.24 -14.53 -0.51
C PRO A 54 10.77 -14.07 0.84
N ILE A 55 10.72 -14.97 1.81
CA ILE A 55 11.37 -14.75 3.11
C ILE A 55 12.59 -15.63 3.22
N GLU A 56 13.57 -15.18 4.00
CA GLU A 56 14.72 -15.96 4.35
C GLU A 56 14.65 -16.30 5.85
N TYR A 57 14.79 -17.58 6.15
CA TYR A 57 14.83 -18.04 7.52
C TYR A 57 15.92 -19.11 7.64
N ASP A 58 16.80 -18.91 8.59
CA ASP A 58 17.92 -19.85 8.87
C ASP A 58 18.75 -20.16 7.62
N GLY A 59 19.01 -19.11 6.80
CA GLY A 59 19.76 -19.25 5.56
C GLY A 59 19.00 -19.87 4.40
N GLN A 60 17.72 -20.23 4.60
CA GLN A 60 16.88 -20.83 3.57
C GLN A 60 15.86 -19.81 3.06
N GLN A 61 15.64 -19.83 1.74
CA GLN A 61 14.67 -18.96 1.11
C GLN A 61 13.34 -19.70 0.91
N PHE A 62 12.26 -19.06 1.29
CA PHE A 62 10.89 -19.58 1.16
C PHE A 62 10.08 -18.64 0.29
N ASP A 63 9.43 -19.18 -0.76
CA ASP A 63 8.72 -18.38 -1.75
C ASP A 63 7.34 -17.88 -1.29
N LYS A 64 6.84 -18.42 -0.18
CA LYS A 64 5.51 -18.07 0.36
C LYS A 64 5.64 -17.15 1.56
N GLY A 65 6.32 -16.03 1.39
CA GLY A 65 6.47 -15.07 2.48
C GLY A 65 5.37 -14.04 2.49
N TYR A 66 5.50 -13.07 1.62
CA TYR A 66 4.60 -11.92 1.57
C TYR A 66 4.15 -11.65 0.15
N ARG A 67 2.97 -11.07 0.02
CA ARG A 67 2.46 -10.61 -1.26
C ARG A 67 2.04 -9.15 -1.14
N ILE A 68 2.70 -8.30 -1.92
CA ILE A 68 2.36 -6.89 -2.01
C ILE A 68 1.29 -6.73 -3.08
N ASP A 69 0.19 -6.06 -2.74
CA ASP A 69 -0.90 -5.86 -3.70
C ASP A 69 -0.45 -5.01 -4.88
N GLU A 70 0.18 -3.87 -4.60
CA GLU A 70 0.68 -2.97 -5.65
C GLU A 70 1.99 -2.34 -5.20
N LEU A 71 2.99 -2.39 -6.06
CA LEU A 71 4.22 -1.62 -5.92
C LEU A 71 4.28 -0.64 -7.09
N VAL A 72 4.22 0.65 -6.79
CA VAL A 72 4.09 1.72 -7.78
C VAL A 72 5.42 2.43 -7.96
N ASP A 73 5.94 2.41 -9.18
CA ASP A 73 7.22 3.03 -9.58
C ASP A 73 8.38 2.62 -8.68
N ASP A 74 8.34 1.41 -8.12
CA ASP A 74 9.31 0.89 -7.15
C ASP A 74 9.45 1.74 -5.87
N LEU A 75 8.59 2.71 -5.65
CA LEU A 75 8.74 3.71 -4.58
C LEU A 75 7.60 3.75 -3.58
N VAL A 76 6.42 3.25 -3.94
CA VAL A 76 5.24 3.34 -3.08
C VAL A 76 4.49 2.02 -3.07
N ILE A 77 4.11 1.55 -1.89
CA ILE A 77 3.32 0.33 -1.72
C ILE A 77 1.88 0.69 -1.42
N VAL A 78 0.95 -0.01 -2.07
CA VAL A 78 -0.48 0.09 -1.79
C VAL A 78 -1.00 -1.28 -1.37
N GLU A 79 -1.70 -1.31 -0.23
CA GLU A 79 -2.44 -2.49 0.22
C GLU A 79 -3.93 -2.18 0.18
N ASN A 80 -4.68 -3.05 -0.49
CA ASN A 80 -6.12 -2.89 -0.69
C ASN A 80 -6.89 -3.83 0.21
N LYS A 81 -7.93 -3.30 0.87
CA LYS A 81 -8.86 -4.06 1.69
C LYS A 81 -10.29 -3.66 1.34
N ALA A 82 -11.22 -4.56 1.55
CA ALA A 82 -12.65 -4.29 1.46
C ALA A 82 -13.33 -4.98 2.65
N VAL A 83 -13.19 -4.36 3.83
CA VAL A 83 -13.59 -4.94 5.11
C VAL A 83 -14.44 -3.95 5.90
N ASP A 84 -15.23 -4.46 6.85
CA ASP A 84 -16.03 -3.60 7.72
C ASP A 84 -15.17 -2.77 8.65
N GLU A 85 -14.11 -3.36 9.17
CA GLU A 85 -13.17 -2.68 10.07
C GLU A 85 -11.74 -3.08 9.73
N ILE A 86 -10.84 -2.10 9.76
CA ILE A 86 -9.42 -2.34 9.55
C ILE A 86 -8.84 -2.94 10.83
N HIS A 87 -8.39 -4.19 10.73
CA HIS A 87 -7.69 -4.85 11.82
C HIS A 87 -6.25 -4.31 11.92
N PRO A 88 -5.71 -4.12 13.14
CA PRO A 88 -4.33 -3.62 13.32
C PRO A 88 -3.27 -4.43 12.57
N ILE A 89 -3.50 -5.73 12.33
CA ILE A 89 -2.54 -6.56 11.60
C ILE A 89 -2.31 -6.06 10.17
N PHE A 90 -3.29 -5.41 9.54
CA PHE A 90 -3.13 -4.90 8.18
C PHE A 90 -2.09 -3.79 8.11
N MET A 91 -2.09 -2.89 9.09
CA MET A 91 -1.06 -1.86 9.18
C MET A 91 0.31 -2.46 9.47
N ALA A 92 0.38 -3.46 10.36
CA ALA A 92 1.62 -4.15 10.66
C ALA A 92 2.20 -4.84 9.41
N GLN A 93 1.34 -5.44 8.59
CA GLN A 93 1.74 -6.06 7.33
C GLN A 93 2.30 -5.02 6.35
N LEU A 94 1.62 -3.90 6.20
CA LEU A 94 2.09 -2.82 5.31
C LEU A 94 3.47 -2.31 5.76
N LEU A 95 3.65 -2.06 7.04
CA LEU A 95 4.93 -1.61 7.58
C LEU A 95 6.04 -2.65 7.34
N THR A 96 5.72 -3.94 7.47
CA THR A 96 6.66 -5.03 7.19
C THR A 96 7.08 -5.02 5.72
N TYR A 97 6.12 -4.89 4.80
CA TYR A 97 6.41 -4.84 3.36
C TYR A 97 7.27 -3.63 3.00
N MET A 98 6.93 -2.47 3.57
CA MET A 98 7.70 -1.24 3.35
C MET A 98 9.15 -1.40 3.80
N ARG A 99 9.35 -2.04 4.95
CA ARG A 99 10.69 -2.32 5.48
C ARG A 99 11.47 -3.26 4.57
N LEU A 100 10.84 -4.36 4.15
CA LEU A 100 11.47 -5.36 3.30
C LEU A 100 11.87 -4.80 1.94
N LYS A 101 11.05 -3.95 1.37
CA LYS A 101 11.32 -3.32 0.07
C LYS A 101 12.10 -2.01 0.18
N ASN A 102 12.38 -1.55 1.39
CA ASN A 102 13.02 -0.27 1.63
C ASN A 102 12.24 0.88 0.96
N VAL A 103 10.94 0.86 1.13
CA VAL A 103 10.00 1.85 0.59
C VAL A 103 9.58 2.78 1.71
N LYS A 104 9.55 4.07 1.44
CA LYS A 104 9.28 5.10 2.45
C LYS A 104 7.83 5.55 2.53
N LEU A 105 7.05 5.30 1.50
CA LEU A 105 5.64 5.71 1.45
C LEU A 105 4.77 4.50 1.15
N GLY A 106 3.69 4.37 1.90
CA GLY A 106 2.69 3.34 1.68
C GLY A 106 1.30 3.85 1.93
N PHE A 107 0.33 3.15 1.38
CA PHE A 107 -1.09 3.42 1.58
C PHE A 107 -1.82 2.15 1.93
N LEU A 108 -2.64 2.22 2.95
CA LEU A 108 -3.62 1.18 3.28
C LEU A 108 -4.98 1.75 2.88
N ILE A 109 -5.62 1.14 1.89
CA ILE A 109 -6.89 1.61 1.35
C ILE A 109 -7.98 0.60 1.68
N ASN A 110 -8.95 1.01 2.47
CA ASN A 110 -10.18 0.24 2.69
C ASN A 110 -11.27 0.81 1.79
N TRP A 111 -11.64 0.07 0.77
CA TRP A 111 -12.64 0.48 -0.21
C TRP A 111 -14.07 0.36 0.31
N ASN A 112 -14.28 -0.40 1.39
CA ASN A 112 -15.60 -0.65 1.95
C ASN A 112 -16.02 0.44 2.94
N VAL A 113 -15.95 1.69 2.49
CA VAL A 113 -16.31 2.86 3.26
C VAL A 113 -17.31 3.70 2.46
N LYS A 114 -18.11 4.47 3.16
CA LYS A 114 -19.06 5.37 2.52
C LYS A 114 -18.37 6.52 1.80
N LEU A 115 -17.36 7.10 2.44
CA LEU A 115 -16.56 8.20 1.89
C LEU A 115 -15.10 7.75 1.79
N MET A 116 -14.52 7.82 0.59
CA MET A 116 -13.16 7.34 0.34
C MET A 116 -12.12 8.03 1.23
N LYS A 117 -12.31 9.28 1.58
CA LYS A 117 -11.39 9.99 2.48
C LYS A 117 -11.20 9.28 3.82
N ASN A 118 -12.19 8.51 4.26
CA ASN A 118 -12.13 7.77 5.52
C ASN A 118 -11.51 6.37 5.36
N GLY A 119 -11.27 5.95 4.13
CA GLY A 119 -10.69 4.64 3.82
C GLY A 119 -9.21 4.67 3.51
N ILE A 120 -8.60 5.83 3.39
CA ILE A 120 -7.20 5.95 2.99
C ILE A 120 -6.33 6.30 4.20
N GLN A 121 -5.35 5.46 4.49
CA GLN A 121 -4.32 5.74 5.50
C GLN A 121 -2.97 5.85 4.80
N ARG A 122 -2.34 7.00 4.95
CA ARG A 122 -1.01 7.28 4.42
C ARG A 122 0.03 6.95 5.49
N VAL A 123 1.06 6.21 5.11
CA VAL A 123 2.09 5.72 6.03
C VAL A 123 3.45 6.11 5.50
N VAL A 124 4.26 6.74 6.35
CA VAL A 124 5.61 7.18 6.00
C VAL A 124 6.62 6.52 6.92
N LEU A 125 7.66 5.93 6.32
CA LEU A 125 8.85 5.48 7.03
C LEU A 125 9.98 6.43 6.69
N GLY A 126 10.22 7.42 7.55
CA GLY A 126 11.28 8.39 7.33
C GLY A 126 12.64 7.83 7.74
N LEU A 127 13.71 8.18 7.00
CA LEU A 127 15.07 7.85 7.38
C LEU A 127 15.52 8.65 8.61
N ASP A 128 14.92 9.83 8.79
CA ASP A 128 15.28 10.75 9.87
C ASP A 128 14.49 10.52 11.16
N GLU A 129 13.54 9.58 11.13
CA GLU A 129 12.71 9.27 12.29
C GLU A 129 13.33 8.16 13.13
N PRO A 130 13.34 8.28 14.48
CA PRO A 130 13.85 7.23 15.34
C PRO A 130 13.04 5.93 15.15
N ARG A 131 13.74 4.80 15.13
CA ARG A 131 13.13 3.48 14.97
C ARG A 131 13.47 2.60 16.15
N ASN A 132 12.55 1.70 16.50
CA ASN A 132 12.83 0.65 17.45
C ASN A 132 13.64 -0.47 16.77
N ARG A 133 14.00 -1.51 17.54
CA ARG A 133 14.83 -2.62 17.04
C ARG A 133 14.21 -3.37 15.85
N ALA A 134 12.88 -3.36 15.73
CA ALA A 134 12.20 -4.02 14.63
C ALA A 134 12.09 -3.13 13.39
N GLY A 135 12.60 -1.89 13.41
CA GLY A 135 12.54 -0.96 12.29
C GLY A 135 11.27 -0.15 12.23
N PHE A 136 10.41 -0.25 13.23
CA PHE A 136 9.22 0.58 13.32
C PHE A 136 9.56 1.97 13.85
N ILE A 137 8.79 2.97 13.42
CA ILE A 137 8.93 4.32 13.92
C ILE A 137 8.57 4.35 15.40
N LYS A 138 9.43 4.94 16.23
CA LYS A 138 9.14 5.12 17.65
C LYS A 138 8.03 6.13 17.79
N LYS A 139 7.08 5.83 18.67
CA LYS A 139 6.08 6.81 19.07
C LYS A 139 6.74 7.89 19.93
N PRO A 140 6.30 9.14 19.77
CA PRO A 140 6.80 10.23 20.60
C PRO A 140 6.50 10.03 22.09
#